data_7b1f12d27666e36099e80f26bbf9e26b
#
_entry.id   7b1f12d27666e36099e80f26bbf9e26b
#
_cell.length_a   1.000
_cell.length_b   1.000
_cell.length_c   1.000
_cell.angle_alpha   90.00
_cell.angle_beta   90.00
_cell.angle_gamma   90.00
#
_symmetry.space_group_name_H-M   'P 1'
#
loop_
_entity.id
_entity.type
_entity.pdbx_description
1 polymer ?
#
loop_
_entity_poly.entity_id
_entity_poly.type
_entity_poly.pdbx_seq_one_letter_code
_entity_poly.pdbx_strand_id
1 'polypeptide(L)' 'MGDINRLKLVLVEQKRTSKWLAEQLGVNPSTVSKWCTNTSQPPLETLIQIAQHLGVTIQDLLRDTVQTQRGKRKR' A
#
# COMPACT_ATOMS: atom_id res chain seq x y z
N MET A 1 -1.71 6.79 14.33
CA MET A 1 -1.61 7.30 14.00
C MET A 1 -1.25 7.44 12.72
N GLY A 2 -0.78 7.56 12.11
CA GLY A 2 -0.44 7.88 10.82
C GLY A 2 -0.48 6.79 9.78
N ASP A 3 -0.95 5.64 10.12
CA ASP A 3 -0.99 4.55 9.16
C ASP A 3 -2.06 4.79 8.13
N ILE A 4 -1.67 5.16 6.93
CA ILE A 4 -2.59 5.42 5.84
C ILE A 4 -2.73 4.21 4.92
N ASN A 5 -1.64 3.46 4.71
CA ASN A 5 -1.72 2.30 3.83
C ASN A 5 -1.53 1.01 4.62
N ARG A 6 -1.98 -0.08 4.00
CA ARG A 6 -1.90 -1.41 4.59
C ARG A 6 -0.94 -2.29 3.79
N LEU A 7 0.04 -1.69 3.16
CA LEU A 7 0.93 -2.41 2.25
C LEU A 7 1.63 -3.57 2.94
N LYS A 8 2.15 -3.34 4.15
CA LYS A 8 2.86 -4.39 4.86
C LYS A 8 1.95 -5.60 5.10
N LEU A 9 0.71 -5.33 5.50
CA LEU A 9 -0.24 -6.41 5.76
C LEU A 9 -0.51 -7.22 4.50
N VAL A 10 -0.72 -6.54 3.38
CA VAL A 10 -1.01 -7.23 2.13
C VAL A 10 0.19 -8.06 1.69
N LEU A 11 1.40 -7.54 1.83
CA LEU A 11 2.59 -8.29 1.49
C LEU A 11 2.71 -9.55 2.35
N VAL A 12 2.46 -9.41 3.64
CA VAL A 12 2.53 -10.56 4.55
C VAL A 12 1.49 -11.60 4.17
N GLU A 13 0.27 -11.16 3.89
CA GLU A 13 -0.80 -12.06 3.51
C GLU A 13 -0.46 -12.85 2.24
N GLN A 14 0.25 -12.22 1.33
CA GLN A 14 0.61 -12.86 0.08
C GLN A 14 1.98 -13.52 0.12
N LYS A 15 2.62 -13.47 1.28
CA LYS A 15 3.95 -14.06 1.48
C LYS A 15 4.98 -13.47 0.53
N ARG A 16 4.88 -12.16 0.33
CA ARG A 16 5.84 -11.41 -0.48
C ARG A 16 6.63 -10.48 0.42
N THR A 17 7.84 -10.13 -0.01
CA THR A 17 8.70 -9.24 0.76
C THR A 17 8.74 -7.87 0.15
N SER A 18 9.14 -6.88 0.94
CA SER A 18 9.34 -5.54 0.40
C SER A 18 10.46 -5.52 -0.63
N LYS A 19 11.45 -6.40 -0.46
CA LYS A 19 12.53 -6.49 -1.43
C LYS A 19 11.98 -6.96 -2.78
N TRP A 20 11.12 -7.96 -2.75
CA TRP A 20 10.48 -8.45 -3.98
C TRP A 20 9.72 -7.33 -4.67
N LEU A 21 8.94 -6.59 -3.90
CA LEU A 21 8.14 -5.51 -4.48
C LEU A 21 9.04 -4.43 -5.06
N ALA A 22 10.12 -4.10 -4.37
CA ALA A 22 11.07 -3.11 -4.86
C ALA A 22 11.64 -3.53 -6.21
N GLU A 23 11.93 -4.80 -6.35
CA GLU A 23 12.44 -5.33 -7.62
C GLU A 23 11.41 -5.20 -8.73
N GLN A 24 10.14 -5.47 -8.42
CA GLN A 24 9.09 -5.36 -9.41
C GLN A 24 8.90 -3.92 -9.87
N LEU A 25 9.07 -2.98 -8.97
CA LEU A 25 8.84 -1.57 -9.28
C LEU A 25 10.09 -0.86 -9.77
N GLY A 26 11.26 -1.48 -9.62
CA GLY A 26 12.50 -0.83 -10.00
C GLY A 26 12.92 0.27 -9.06
N VAL A 27 12.57 0.15 -7.79
CA VAL A 27 12.93 1.16 -6.80
C VAL A 27 13.80 0.54 -5.71
N ASN A 28 14.33 1.37 -4.86
CA ASN A 28 15.19 0.93 -3.78
C ASN A 28 14.38 0.22 -2.70
N PRO A 29 14.85 -0.90 -2.16
CA PRO A 29 14.11 -1.59 -1.09
C PRO A 29 13.83 -0.71 0.13
N SER A 30 14.72 0.23 0.44
CA SER A 30 14.49 1.11 1.58
C SER A 30 13.29 2.02 1.33
N THR A 31 13.03 2.36 0.07
CA THR A 31 11.86 3.16 -0.29
C THR A 31 10.58 2.40 0.03
N VAL A 32 10.54 1.12 -0.37
CA VAL A 32 9.37 0.30 -0.08
C VAL A 32 9.20 0.11 1.42
N SER A 33 10.30 -0.06 2.12
CA SER A 33 10.28 -0.20 3.58
C SER A 33 9.61 1.00 4.24
N LYS A 34 9.90 2.20 3.75
CA LYS A 34 9.29 3.40 4.30
C LYS A 34 7.79 3.43 4.05
N TRP A 35 7.36 2.91 2.91
CA TRP A 35 5.93 2.80 2.65
C TRP A 35 5.27 1.80 3.60
N CYS A 36 5.96 0.68 3.86
CA CYS A 36 5.42 -0.34 4.74
C CYS A 36 5.28 0.14 6.18
N THR A 37 6.15 1.04 6.60
CA THR A 37 6.08 1.59 7.95
C THR A 37 5.26 2.88 8.01
N ASN A 38 4.71 3.29 6.88
CA ASN A 38 3.95 4.53 6.76
C ASN A 38 4.79 5.78 7.09
N THR A 39 6.10 5.66 6.97
CA THR A 39 7.00 6.79 7.10
C THR A 39 6.82 7.74 5.93
N SER A 40 6.58 7.18 4.75
CA SER A 40 6.23 7.96 3.58
C SER A 40 5.20 7.15 2.79
N GLN A 41 4.56 7.79 1.84
CA GLN A 41 3.51 7.14 1.06
C GLN A 41 3.93 7.06 -0.41
N PRO A 42 3.55 5.99 -1.11
CA PRO A 42 3.85 5.93 -2.54
C PRO A 42 2.97 6.93 -3.30
N PRO A 43 3.48 7.50 -4.38
CA PRO A 43 2.64 8.32 -5.24
C PRO A 43 1.48 7.50 -5.80
N LEU A 44 0.42 8.17 -6.20
CA LEU A 44 -0.76 7.46 -6.70
C LEU A 44 -0.41 6.53 -7.87
N GLU A 45 0.42 7.00 -8.78
CA GLU A 45 0.83 6.22 -9.92
C GLU A 45 1.51 4.93 -9.49
N THR A 46 2.39 5.03 -8.50
CA THR A 46 3.08 3.87 -7.97
C THR A 46 2.11 2.95 -7.23
N LEU A 47 1.16 3.53 -6.52
CA LEU A 47 0.17 2.76 -5.80
C LEU A 47 -0.64 1.88 -6.76
N ILE A 48 -0.98 2.41 -7.93
CA ILE A 48 -1.67 1.66 -8.96
C ILE A 48 -0.81 0.47 -9.41
N GLN A 49 0.48 0.70 -9.60
CA GLN A 49 1.38 -0.37 -10.01
C GLN A 49 1.50 -1.44 -8.94
N ILE A 50 1.57 -1.02 -7.67
CA ILE A 50 1.64 -1.97 -6.57
C ILE A 50 0.39 -2.85 -6.56
N ALA A 51 -0.77 -2.24 -6.73
CA ALA A 51 -2.02 -2.99 -6.75
C ALA A 51 -2.02 -4.02 -7.87
N GLN A 52 -1.50 -3.66 -9.03
CA GLN A 52 -1.43 -4.57 -10.15
C GLN A 52 -0.50 -5.74 -9.88
N HIS A 53 0.67 -5.47 -9.30
CA HIS A 53 1.62 -6.54 -9.00
C HIS A 53 1.11 -7.50 -7.95
N LEU A 54 0.31 -6.99 -7.01
CA LEU A 54 -0.21 -7.81 -5.93
C LEU A 54 -1.58 -8.40 -6.24
N GLY A 55 -2.19 -7.99 -7.36
CA GLY A 55 -3.51 -8.51 -7.74
C GLY A 55 -4.61 -8.06 -6.81
N VAL A 56 -4.49 -6.85 -6.27
CA VAL A 56 -5.50 -6.31 -5.37
C VAL A 56 -5.95 -4.95 -5.89
N THR A 57 -6.96 -4.37 -5.26
CA THR A 57 -7.41 -3.05 -5.62
C THR A 57 -6.65 -2.02 -4.80
N ILE A 58 -6.69 -0.76 -5.25
CA ILE A 58 -6.08 0.32 -4.49
C ILE A 58 -6.73 0.42 -3.12
N GLN A 59 -8.04 0.19 -3.04
CA GLN A 59 -8.75 0.25 -1.78
C GLN A 59 -8.22 -0.78 -0.79
N ASP A 60 -7.80 -1.93 -1.28
CA ASP A 60 -7.23 -2.95 -0.41
C ASP A 60 -5.92 -2.50 0.23
N LEU A 61 -5.28 -1.52 -0.37
CA LEU A 61 -4.02 -1.00 0.15
C LEU A 61 -4.21 0.19 1.08
N LEU A 62 -5.44 0.67 1.25
CA LEU A 62 -5.71 1.83 2.09
C LEU A 62 -6.38 1.40 3.38
N ARG A 63 -6.25 2.24 4.40
CA ARG A 63 -6.85 1.90 5.68
C ARG A 63 -8.36 2.09 5.64
N ASP A 64 -9.04 1.21 6.34
CA ASP A 64 -10.49 1.25 6.42
C ASP A 64 -11.01 2.54 7.02
N THR A 65 -10.26 3.13 7.93
CA THR A 65 -10.72 4.37 8.54
C THR A 65 -10.94 5.47 7.52
N VAL A 66 -10.11 5.49 6.48
CA VAL A 66 -10.28 6.49 5.44
C VAL A 66 -11.59 6.27 4.71
N GLN A 67 -11.90 5.02 4.42
CA GLN A 67 -13.13 4.69 3.74
C GLN A 67 -14.33 4.99 4.59
N THR A 68 -14.23 4.69 5.86
CA THR A 68 -15.34 4.91 6.78
C THR A 68 -15.76 6.37 6.80
N GLN A 69 -14.81 7.25 6.80
CA GLN A 69 -15.13 8.66 6.82
C GLN A 69 -15.94 9.09 5.62
N ARG A 70 -15.58 8.55 4.47
CA ARG A 70 -16.32 8.93 3.32
C ARG A 70 -17.64 8.24 3.29
N GLY A 71 -17.71 7.03 3.66
CA GLY A 71 -18.91 6.25 3.61
C GLY A 71 -20.03 6.83 4.38
N LYS A 72 -19.68 7.55 5.41
CA LYS A 72 -20.73 8.10 6.14
C LYS A 72 -21.46 9.11 5.44
N ARG A 73 -20.92 9.68 4.66
CA ARG A 73 -21.60 10.63 4.04
C ARG A 73 -22.40 10.26 3.04
N LYS A 74 -22.70 9.40 2.70
CA LYS A 74 -23.45 8.86 1.97
C LYS A 74 -24.31 8.75 1.59
N ARG A 75 -24.10 8.90 1.39
CA ARG A 75 -24.76 8.77 0.99
C ARG A 75 -25.27 8.70 0.91
#